data_affae41f765725687f3b2390365631e5
#
_entry.id   affae41f765725687f3b2390365631e5
#
_cell.length_a   1.000
_cell.length_b   1.000
_cell.length_c   1.000
_cell.angle_alpha   90.00
_cell.angle_beta   90.00
_cell.angle_gamma   90.00
#
_symmetry.space_group_name_H-M   'P 1'
#
loop_
_entity.id
_entity.type
_entity.pdbx_description
1 polymer ?
#
loop_
_entity_poly.entity_id
_entity_poly.type
_entity_poly.pdbx_seq_one_letter_code
_entity_poly.pdbx_strand_id
1 'polypeptide(L)'
;MKAKSIILVVTIATVVIYLGLIIGWHLYTPANELEVQIPGADNRPAASSRKADDVRIGEFFMRYDEEESPLKGKWSSFRGELSTNIVKSSENIIVGQEDFPVMWSVKTGEGHAAPVIFNGYVYFLDYDESLSSDALRCFSLESGKELWRRWYRVPMKRNHGFSRTVPVVSETFIITIGPQGHVMCCDPVTGDFKWGIDMKQQYDTDVPFWYAGQCPLVDGKTLILAPAGAETLLMGVDCETGEILWETPNSIKYTMSHSSVMPMTLGGKKTYVYAGIGGVCGVSAEKEDIGTLLWDVNKWQPSVLAPSPLYLSSNSIFLSAGYGSGGAMLKVDKNGTKWNATITDQYKPKDGLSSEQQTPILYNNMIISIMPNDGGSLRGKLVCYNPNNLHSPVWSSGADERFGYGPYIIINDYIFVFKEDGELYVYQIQGNSMTLMKKQHVIKDGADAWGPIAYADGRLILRDAHEVKCLKID
;
A
#
# COMPACT_ATOMS: atom_id res chain seq x y z
N MET A 1 -53.74 2.89 56.16
CA MET A 1 -53.75 1.90 55.08
C MET A 1 -53.63 2.48 53.68
N LYS A 2 -54.35 3.56 53.35
CA LYS A 2 -54.34 4.14 51.97
C LYS A 2 -52.95 4.61 51.47
N ALA A 3 -52.10 5.22 52.31
CA ALA A 3 -50.82 5.75 51.87
C ALA A 3 -49.80 4.62 51.47
N LYS A 4 -49.72 3.53 52.20
CA LYS A 4 -48.86 2.38 51.91
C LYS A 4 -49.24 1.67 50.59
N SER A 5 -50.56 1.60 50.31
CA SER A 5 -51.05 1.02 49.08
C SER A 5 -50.75 1.91 47.86
N ILE A 6 -50.82 3.24 48.00
CA ILE A 6 -50.46 4.19 46.93
C ILE A 6 -48.97 4.11 46.65
N ILE A 7 -48.11 4.09 47.67
CA ILE A 7 -46.66 3.95 47.50
C ILE A 7 -46.31 2.63 46.74
N LEU A 8 -46.94 1.51 47.16
CA LEU A 8 -46.72 0.23 46.50
C LEU A 8 -47.12 0.25 45.01
N VAL A 9 -48.29 0.84 44.71
CA VAL A 9 -48.74 0.95 43.29
C VAL A 9 -47.83 1.81 42.46
N VAL A 10 -47.39 2.97 43.01
CA VAL A 10 -46.45 3.87 42.31
C VAL A 10 -45.09 3.16 42.07
N THR A 11 -44.59 2.45 43.10
CA THR A 11 -43.32 1.72 42.96
C THR A 11 -43.40 0.60 41.89
N ILE A 12 -44.48 -0.18 41.87
CA ILE A 12 -44.71 -1.20 40.85
C ILE A 12 -44.81 -0.57 39.45
N ALA A 13 -45.59 0.54 39.30
CA ALA A 13 -45.71 1.21 38.02
C ALA A 13 -44.37 1.78 37.52
N THR A 14 -43.55 2.32 38.41
CA THR A 14 -42.21 2.83 38.06
C THR A 14 -41.30 1.69 37.62
N VAL A 15 -41.29 0.55 38.30
CA VAL A 15 -40.49 -0.63 37.92
C VAL A 15 -40.96 -1.19 36.59
N VAL A 16 -42.25 -1.26 36.32
CA VAL A 16 -42.77 -1.75 35.03
C VAL A 16 -42.39 -0.79 33.89
N ILE A 17 -42.48 0.53 34.10
CA ILE A 17 -42.03 1.50 33.09
C ILE A 17 -40.53 1.38 32.84
N TYR A 18 -39.70 1.26 33.87
CA TYR A 18 -38.25 1.07 33.72
C TYR A 18 -37.90 -0.21 32.99
N LEU A 19 -38.55 -1.32 33.33
CA LEU A 19 -38.37 -2.59 32.62
C LEU A 19 -38.81 -2.48 31.16
N GLY A 20 -39.92 -1.82 30.89
CA GLY A 20 -40.38 -1.55 29.51
C GLY A 20 -39.38 -0.72 28.71
N LEU A 21 -38.78 0.30 29.32
CA LEU A 21 -37.77 1.14 28.67
C LEU A 21 -36.46 0.35 28.40
N ILE A 22 -36.04 -0.48 29.35
CA ILE A 22 -34.84 -1.33 29.17
C ILE A 22 -35.09 -2.37 28.09
N ILE A 23 -36.24 -3.04 28.09
CA ILE A 23 -36.61 -4.02 27.07
C ILE A 23 -36.74 -3.31 25.70
N GLY A 24 -37.43 -2.16 25.66
CA GLY A 24 -37.54 -1.37 24.44
C GLY A 24 -36.16 -0.94 23.89
N TRP A 25 -35.27 -0.50 24.78
CA TRP A 25 -33.90 -0.15 24.35
C TRP A 25 -33.10 -1.38 23.88
N HIS A 26 -33.25 -2.53 24.52
CA HIS A 26 -32.57 -3.75 24.11
C HIS A 26 -33.13 -4.33 22.80
N LEU A 27 -34.42 -4.20 22.57
CA LEU A 27 -35.09 -4.63 21.32
C LEU A 27 -34.91 -3.61 20.18
N TYR A 28 -34.82 -2.31 20.51
CA TYR A 28 -34.61 -1.21 19.58
C TYR A 28 -33.19 -0.68 19.69
N THR A 29 -32.20 -1.54 19.44
CA THR A 29 -30.83 -1.09 19.30
C THR A 29 -30.62 -0.77 17.83
N PRO A 30 -30.41 0.51 17.46
CA PRO A 30 -30.08 0.88 16.06
C PRO A 30 -28.89 0.13 15.50
N ALA A 31 -28.03 -0.39 16.39
CA ALA A 31 -26.91 -1.24 16.01
C ALA A 31 -27.32 -2.56 15.33
N ASN A 32 -28.54 -3.04 15.53
CA ASN A 32 -29.03 -4.24 14.84
C ASN A 32 -29.53 -3.95 13.42
N GLU A 33 -29.77 -2.67 13.09
CA GLU A 33 -30.12 -2.19 11.75
C GLU A 33 -28.91 -1.64 10.99
N LEU A 34 -27.75 -1.50 11.66
CA LEU A 34 -26.50 -1.11 11.02
C LEU A 34 -25.95 -2.32 10.25
N GLU A 35 -26.26 -2.39 8.98
CA GLU A 35 -25.47 -3.21 8.08
C GLU A 35 -24.04 -2.71 8.09
N VAL A 36 -23.10 -3.61 8.31
CA VAL A 36 -21.66 -3.31 8.16
C VAL A 36 -21.45 -2.92 6.71
N GLN A 37 -21.38 -1.63 6.44
CA GLN A 37 -21.08 -1.14 5.10
C GLN A 37 -19.60 -1.39 4.82
N ILE A 38 -19.34 -2.35 3.98
CA ILE A 38 -18.01 -2.61 3.45
C ILE A 38 -17.71 -1.48 2.48
N PRO A 39 -16.63 -0.71 2.69
CA PRO A 39 -16.26 0.36 1.77
C PRO A 39 -16.15 -0.17 0.33
N GLY A 40 -16.82 0.50 -0.60
CA GLY A 40 -16.89 0.11 -2.01
C GLY A 40 -18.02 -0.88 -2.39
N ALA A 41 -18.80 -1.41 -1.42
CA ALA A 41 -19.94 -2.30 -1.67
C ALA A 41 -21.30 -1.60 -1.64
N ASP A 42 -21.33 -0.29 -1.81
CA ASP A 42 -22.51 0.57 -1.66
C ASP A 42 -23.42 0.64 -2.92
N ASN A 43 -23.30 -0.33 -3.83
CA ASN A 43 -24.12 -0.43 -5.06
C ASN A 43 -24.25 0.89 -5.86
N ARG A 44 -23.22 1.72 -5.84
CA ARG A 44 -23.23 2.95 -6.65
C ARG A 44 -23.37 2.58 -8.12
N PRO A 45 -24.15 3.34 -8.90
CA PRO A 45 -24.18 3.16 -10.35
C PRO A 45 -22.75 3.26 -10.88
N ALA A 46 -22.36 2.29 -11.70
CA ALA A 46 -21.07 2.29 -12.37
C ALA A 46 -20.78 3.67 -12.97
N ALA A 47 -19.52 4.11 -12.87
CA ALA A 47 -19.08 5.44 -13.29
C ALA A 47 -19.32 5.73 -14.79
N SER A 48 -19.70 4.73 -15.56
CA SER A 48 -19.99 4.77 -17.02
C SER A 48 -21.08 5.76 -17.46
N SER A 49 -21.84 6.36 -16.54
CA SER A 49 -22.89 7.33 -16.90
C SER A 49 -22.47 8.80 -16.77
N ARG A 50 -21.25 9.10 -16.33
CA ARG A 50 -20.73 10.47 -16.32
C ARG A 50 -19.80 10.67 -17.50
N LYS A 51 -20.09 11.66 -18.34
CA LYS A 51 -19.09 12.21 -19.27
C LYS A 51 -17.89 12.60 -18.41
N ALA A 52 -16.78 11.86 -18.53
CA ALA A 52 -15.53 12.23 -17.90
C ALA A 52 -15.12 13.59 -18.48
N ASP A 53 -14.81 14.57 -17.61
CA ASP A 53 -14.04 15.73 -18.04
C ASP A 53 -12.72 15.18 -18.60
N ASP A 54 -12.37 15.63 -19.79
CA ASP A 54 -11.18 15.16 -20.54
C ASP A 54 -9.91 15.60 -19.76
N VAL A 55 -9.32 14.68 -18.99
CA VAL A 55 -8.15 14.97 -18.17
C VAL A 55 -6.92 15.02 -19.04
N ARG A 56 -6.24 16.17 -19.07
CA ARG A 56 -4.99 16.36 -19.82
C ARG A 56 -3.81 16.01 -18.92
N ILE A 57 -3.42 14.73 -18.93
CA ILE A 57 -2.34 14.21 -18.11
C ILE A 57 -1.05 14.99 -18.37
N GLY A 58 -0.40 15.50 -17.29
CA GLY A 58 0.87 16.21 -17.38
C GLY A 58 0.83 17.58 -18.07
N GLU A 59 -0.35 18.24 -18.16
CA GLU A 59 -0.55 19.48 -18.90
C GLU A 59 0.36 20.63 -18.45
N PHE A 60 0.58 20.76 -17.14
CA PHE A 60 1.32 21.88 -16.55
C PHE A 60 2.70 21.48 -16.09
N PHE A 61 3.65 22.38 -16.21
CA PHE A 61 5.02 22.18 -15.79
C PHE A 61 5.63 23.46 -15.23
N MET A 62 6.46 23.31 -14.19
CA MET A 62 7.27 24.41 -13.65
C MET A 62 8.63 23.87 -13.20
N ARG A 63 9.69 24.55 -13.60
CA ARG A 63 11.05 24.36 -13.08
C ARG A 63 11.36 25.49 -12.14
N TYR A 64 11.89 25.13 -10.97
CA TYR A 64 12.23 26.09 -9.89
C TYR A 64 13.73 26.31 -9.78
N ASP A 65 14.51 25.22 -9.87
CA ASP A 65 15.95 25.26 -9.67
C ASP A 65 16.63 24.10 -10.40
N GLU A 66 17.96 24.11 -10.43
CA GLU A 66 18.82 23.02 -10.88
C GLU A 66 19.88 22.80 -9.78
N GLU A 67 20.05 21.58 -9.37
CA GLU A 67 21.02 21.17 -8.35
C GLU A 67 21.56 19.79 -8.67
N GLU A 68 22.88 19.65 -8.76
CA GLU A 68 23.53 18.35 -8.83
C GLU A 68 23.80 17.85 -7.40
N SER A 69 23.43 16.61 -7.14
CA SER A 69 23.72 15.95 -5.87
C SER A 69 24.93 15.01 -6.00
N PRO A 70 25.83 14.97 -5.00
CA PRO A 70 26.89 13.97 -4.96
C PRO A 70 26.36 12.56 -4.63
N LEU A 71 25.15 12.48 -4.09
CA LEU A 71 24.49 11.23 -3.70
C LEU A 71 23.98 10.52 -4.96
N LYS A 72 24.31 9.21 -5.11
CA LYS A 72 23.98 8.44 -6.33
C LYS A 72 23.20 7.17 -6.04
N GLY A 73 22.75 7.01 -4.80
CA GLY A 73 21.99 5.85 -4.36
C GLY A 73 20.63 5.71 -5.06
N LYS A 74 20.05 4.53 -4.92
CA LYS A 74 18.82 4.13 -5.60
C LYS A 74 17.82 3.50 -4.64
N TRP A 75 16.59 3.93 -4.76
CA TRP A 75 15.37 3.32 -4.25
C TRP A 75 14.29 3.60 -5.27
N SER A 76 14.38 2.92 -6.42
CA SER A 76 13.80 3.36 -7.69
C SER A 76 12.34 2.96 -7.91
N SER A 77 11.76 2.16 -7.01
CA SER A 77 10.40 1.62 -7.17
C SER A 77 9.74 1.24 -5.85
N PHE A 78 8.49 0.84 -5.91
CA PHE A 78 7.75 0.32 -4.77
C PHE A 78 8.46 -0.88 -4.13
N ARG A 79 8.78 -0.76 -2.83
CA ARG A 79 9.53 -1.73 -2.02
C ARG A 79 10.98 -1.93 -2.48
N GLY A 80 11.56 -0.96 -3.19
CA GLY A 80 12.93 -0.98 -3.69
C GLY A 80 13.11 -1.83 -4.94
N GLU A 81 14.34 -1.91 -5.42
CA GLU A 81 14.68 -2.53 -6.71
C GLU A 81 14.30 -4.02 -6.84
N LEU A 82 14.26 -4.74 -5.72
CA LEU A 82 13.88 -6.16 -5.68
C LEU A 82 12.43 -6.37 -5.19
N SER A 83 11.66 -5.31 -4.98
CA SER A 83 10.29 -5.34 -4.45
C SER A 83 10.15 -6.07 -3.10
N THR A 84 11.21 -6.10 -2.29
CA THR A 84 11.27 -6.85 -1.02
C THR A 84 11.11 -5.99 0.23
N ASN A 85 11.31 -4.67 0.12
CA ASN A 85 11.40 -3.74 1.24
C ASN A 85 12.61 -4.01 2.15
N ILE A 86 13.68 -4.56 1.57
CA ILE A 86 14.94 -4.89 2.24
C ILE A 86 16.09 -4.21 1.50
N VAL A 87 16.96 -3.55 2.24
CA VAL A 87 18.19 -2.93 1.73
C VAL A 87 19.41 -3.59 2.37
N LYS A 88 20.39 -3.93 1.54
CA LYS A 88 21.75 -4.21 1.98
C LYS A 88 22.59 -2.97 1.68
N SER A 89 22.75 -2.13 2.67
CA SER A 89 23.53 -0.90 2.55
C SER A 89 25.01 -1.18 2.81
N SER A 90 25.90 -0.55 2.05
CA SER A 90 27.33 -0.44 2.35
C SER A 90 27.60 0.56 3.45
N GLU A 91 26.67 1.49 3.70
CA GLU A 91 26.76 2.49 4.74
C GLU A 91 26.67 1.84 6.12
N ASN A 92 27.45 2.38 7.06
CA ASN A 92 27.41 1.94 8.45
C ASN A 92 26.24 2.63 9.17
N ILE A 93 25.15 1.90 9.38
CA ILE A 93 23.99 2.42 10.09
C ILE A 93 24.34 2.60 11.57
N ILE A 94 24.30 3.84 12.05
CA ILE A 94 24.68 4.20 13.43
C ILE A 94 23.42 4.37 14.28
N VAL A 95 23.05 3.32 15.01
CA VAL A 95 21.92 3.37 15.94
C VAL A 95 22.44 3.70 17.35
N GLY A 96 22.76 4.96 17.57
CA GLY A 96 23.21 5.50 18.86
C GLY A 96 22.05 6.04 19.73
N GLN A 97 22.42 6.69 20.86
CA GLN A 97 21.42 7.35 21.73
C GLN A 97 20.94 8.69 21.18
N GLU A 98 21.80 9.41 20.44
CA GLU A 98 21.44 10.68 19.82
C GLU A 98 20.45 10.49 18.67
N ASP A 99 19.53 11.44 18.54
CA ASP A 99 18.55 11.43 17.46
C ASP A 99 19.19 11.50 16.07
N PHE A 100 18.61 10.82 15.11
CA PHE A 100 19.01 10.98 13.70
C PHE A 100 18.73 12.42 13.27
N PRO A 101 19.73 13.14 12.74
CA PRO A 101 19.53 14.52 12.30
C PRO A 101 18.56 14.60 11.13
N VAL A 102 17.64 15.57 11.21
CA VAL A 102 16.78 15.95 10.10
C VAL A 102 17.57 16.80 9.12
N MET A 103 17.75 16.34 7.91
CA MET A 103 18.47 17.06 6.87
C MET A 103 17.59 18.14 6.23
N TRP A 104 16.34 17.78 5.94
CA TRP A 104 15.35 18.70 5.38
C TRP A 104 13.92 18.19 5.63
N SER A 105 12.99 19.10 5.45
CA SER A 105 11.54 18.85 5.60
C SER A 105 10.77 19.63 4.54
N VAL A 106 9.75 19.00 3.96
CA VAL A 106 8.91 19.58 2.91
C VAL A 106 7.44 19.37 3.25
N LYS A 107 6.66 20.45 3.21
CA LYS A 107 5.21 20.38 3.34
C LYS A 107 4.58 19.86 2.05
N THR A 108 3.53 19.04 2.22
CA THR A 108 2.78 18.42 1.13
C THR A 108 1.28 18.63 1.33
N GLY A 109 0.52 18.39 0.29
CA GLY A 109 -0.90 18.14 0.39
C GLY A 109 -1.20 16.82 1.11
N GLU A 110 -2.45 16.62 1.49
CA GLU A 110 -2.86 15.40 2.17
C GLU A 110 -2.71 14.17 1.27
N GLY A 111 -1.92 13.20 1.71
CA GLY A 111 -1.71 11.96 0.95
C GLY A 111 -0.69 11.03 1.56
N HIS A 112 -0.55 9.85 0.95
CA HIS A 112 0.28 8.75 1.44
C HIS A 112 1.25 8.23 0.35
N ALA A 113 1.40 8.97 -0.75
CA ALA A 113 2.33 8.60 -1.80
C ALA A 113 3.77 8.64 -1.30
N ALA A 114 4.48 7.53 -1.45
CA ALA A 114 5.84 7.43 -0.97
C ALA A 114 6.86 7.89 -2.00
N PRO A 115 8.02 8.37 -1.55
CA PRO A 115 9.09 8.78 -2.43
C PRO A 115 9.82 7.60 -3.07
N VAL A 116 10.40 7.85 -4.25
CA VAL A 116 11.51 7.10 -4.82
C VAL A 116 12.75 7.98 -4.90
N ILE A 117 13.93 7.34 -4.87
CA ILE A 117 15.23 8.00 -4.89
C ILE A 117 16.02 7.48 -6.08
N PHE A 118 16.60 8.38 -6.87
CA PHE A 118 17.44 8.00 -8.00
C PHE A 118 18.45 9.10 -8.34
N ASN A 119 19.75 8.74 -8.33
CA ASN A 119 20.85 9.63 -8.72
C ASN A 119 20.83 11.02 -8.04
N GLY A 120 20.50 11.07 -6.74
CA GLY A 120 20.47 12.31 -5.98
C GLY A 120 19.16 13.08 -6.05
N TYR A 121 18.17 12.55 -6.70
CA TYR A 121 16.82 13.13 -6.76
C TYR A 121 15.81 12.31 -5.96
N VAL A 122 14.81 13.00 -5.44
CA VAL A 122 13.66 12.42 -4.73
C VAL A 122 12.40 12.79 -5.47
N TYR A 123 11.58 11.79 -5.79
CA TYR A 123 10.33 12.01 -6.51
C TYR A 123 9.16 11.40 -5.75
N PHE A 124 8.06 12.12 -5.68
CA PHE A 124 6.80 11.60 -5.15
C PHE A 124 5.59 12.31 -5.73
N LEU A 125 4.46 11.64 -5.66
CA LEU A 125 3.17 12.26 -5.99
C LEU A 125 2.65 13.08 -4.80
N ASP A 126 2.03 14.19 -5.15
CA ASP A 126 1.38 15.11 -4.22
C ASP A 126 0.06 15.61 -4.82
N TYR A 127 -0.90 15.97 -3.98
CA TYR A 127 -2.15 16.55 -4.46
C TYR A 127 -2.30 17.96 -3.95
N ASP A 128 -2.40 18.91 -4.87
CA ASP A 128 -2.65 20.32 -4.57
C ASP A 128 -4.15 20.58 -4.59
N GLU A 129 -4.76 20.69 -3.40
CA GLU A 129 -6.19 20.95 -3.27
C GLU A 129 -6.61 22.30 -3.84
N SER A 130 -5.75 23.33 -3.77
CA SER A 130 -6.02 24.67 -4.29
C SER A 130 -6.14 24.69 -5.80
N LEU A 131 -5.36 23.87 -6.47
CA LEU A 131 -5.36 23.69 -7.93
C LEU A 131 -6.24 22.52 -8.38
N SER A 132 -6.76 21.72 -7.43
CA SER A 132 -7.44 20.45 -7.71
C SER A 132 -6.63 19.57 -8.64
N SER A 133 -5.35 19.37 -8.33
CA SER A 133 -4.38 18.77 -9.23
C SER A 133 -3.54 17.69 -8.59
N ASP A 134 -3.30 16.60 -9.31
CA ASP A 134 -2.28 15.61 -8.98
C ASP A 134 -0.95 16.03 -9.58
N ALA A 135 0.13 15.98 -8.81
CA ALA A 135 1.44 16.51 -9.17
C ALA A 135 2.55 15.51 -8.88
N LEU A 136 3.41 15.29 -9.87
CA LEU A 136 4.73 14.69 -9.65
C LEU A 136 5.71 15.81 -9.30
N ARG A 137 6.38 15.69 -8.15
CA ARG A 137 7.34 16.66 -7.64
C ARG A 137 8.72 16.02 -7.55
N CYS A 138 9.75 16.79 -7.95
CA CYS A 138 11.15 16.39 -7.89
C CYS A 138 11.93 17.31 -6.96
N PHE A 139 12.73 16.70 -6.07
CA PHE A 139 13.55 17.41 -5.08
C PHE A 139 14.99 16.93 -5.12
N SER A 140 15.92 17.76 -4.64
CA SER A 140 17.28 17.35 -4.32
C SER A 140 17.28 16.45 -3.09
N LEU A 141 17.93 15.28 -3.17
CA LEU A 141 18.11 14.38 -2.01
C LEU A 141 18.96 15.01 -0.92
N GLU A 142 19.92 15.85 -1.29
CA GLU A 142 20.84 16.49 -0.36
C GLU A 142 20.21 17.66 0.38
N SER A 143 19.58 18.58 -0.35
CA SER A 143 19.09 19.86 0.20
C SER A 143 17.59 19.92 0.47
N GLY A 144 16.79 19.03 -0.14
CA GLY A 144 15.33 19.08 -0.09
C GLY A 144 14.71 20.23 -0.89
N LYS A 145 15.49 20.92 -1.73
CA LYS A 145 14.95 21.93 -2.66
C LYS A 145 14.09 21.28 -3.71
N GLU A 146 12.93 21.85 -3.98
CA GLU A 146 12.11 21.47 -5.12
C GLU A 146 12.76 21.97 -6.41
N LEU A 147 13.04 21.03 -7.34
CA LEU A 147 13.73 21.33 -8.58
C LEU A 147 12.73 21.56 -9.72
N TRP A 148 11.74 20.69 -9.80
CA TRP A 148 10.67 20.83 -10.77
C TRP A 148 9.40 20.13 -10.31
N ARG A 149 8.29 20.49 -10.96
CA ARG A 149 6.97 19.89 -10.75
C ARG A 149 6.24 19.78 -12.06
N ARG A 150 5.57 18.63 -12.30
CA ARG A 150 4.62 18.45 -13.39
C ARG A 150 3.28 18.01 -12.83
N TRP A 151 2.21 18.64 -13.28
CA TRP A 151 0.88 18.35 -12.74
C TRP A 151 -0.21 18.44 -13.80
N TYR A 152 -1.38 17.95 -13.45
CA TYR A 152 -2.58 18.03 -14.26
C TYR A 152 -3.81 18.15 -13.37
N ARG A 153 -4.85 18.80 -13.91
CA ARG A 153 -6.08 19.01 -13.18
C ARG A 153 -6.92 17.73 -13.12
N VAL A 154 -7.29 17.31 -11.92
CA VAL A 154 -8.15 16.15 -11.64
C VAL A 154 -8.93 16.40 -10.35
N PRO A 155 -10.10 17.07 -10.45
CA PRO A 155 -10.91 17.39 -9.28
C PRO A 155 -11.35 16.12 -8.55
N MET A 156 -11.05 16.05 -7.25
CA MET A 156 -11.40 14.92 -6.39
C MET A 156 -12.00 15.38 -5.08
N LYS A 157 -12.74 14.50 -4.42
CA LYS A 157 -13.19 14.72 -3.04
C LYS A 157 -12.17 14.15 -2.08
N ARG A 158 -11.93 14.83 -0.95
CA ARG A 158 -11.10 14.28 0.12
C ARG A 158 -11.67 12.95 0.59
N ASN A 159 -10.81 11.92 0.63
CA ASN A 159 -11.18 10.58 1.10
C ASN A 159 -9.96 9.88 1.73
N HIS A 160 -9.65 10.21 2.99
CA HIS A 160 -8.43 9.77 3.69
C HIS A 160 -7.16 10.06 2.87
N GLY A 161 -6.99 11.32 2.45
CA GLY A 161 -5.94 11.75 1.54
C GLY A 161 -6.25 11.45 0.07
N PHE A 162 -5.31 11.77 -0.81
CA PHE A 162 -5.48 11.71 -2.26
C PHE A 162 -4.50 10.73 -2.90
N SER A 163 -3.26 11.14 -3.19
CA SER A 163 -2.27 10.31 -3.86
C SER A 163 -1.66 9.28 -2.91
N ARG A 164 -1.50 8.02 -3.36
CA ARG A 164 -1.07 6.88 -2.52
C ARG A 164 0.02 6.02 -3.13
N THR A 165 0.25 6.16 -4.43
CA THR A 165 1.14 5.28 -5.17
C THR A 165 2.59 5.70 -5.04
N VAL A 166 3.48 4.76 -5.26
CA VAL A 166 4.93 4.99 -5.34
C VAL A 166 5.31 5.01 -6.81
N PRO A 167 6.00 6.04 -7.32
CA PRO A 167 6.51 6.05 -8.68
C PRO A 167 7.51 4.93 -8.96
N VAL A 168 7.84 4.73 -10.24
CA VAL A 168 9.04 3.99 -10.65
C VAL A 168 9.92 4.89 -11.50
N VAL A 169 11.23 4.87 -11.26
CA VAL A 169 12.19 5.75 -11.92
C VAL A 169 13.40 4.97 -12.45
N SER A 170 13.90 5.41 -13.60
CA SER A 170 15.13 4.94 -14.23
C SER A 170 15.98 6.12 -14.71
N GLU A 171 17.01 5.86 -15.49
CA GLU A 171 17.83 6.90 -16.13
C GLU A 171 17.06 7.71 -17.17
N THR A 172 16.05 7.12 -17.81
CA THR A 172 15.38 7.72 -18.98
C THR A 172 13.90 8.02 -18.74
N PHE A 173 13.28 7.49 -17.71
CA PHE A 173 11.87 7.73 -17.41
C PHE A 173 11.57 7.76 -15.92
N ILE A 174 10.52 8.48 -15.57
CA ILE A 174 9.79 8.35 -14.32
C ILE A 174 8.31 8.14 -14.65
N ILE A 175 7.71 7.07 -14.08
CA ILE A 175 6.33 6.70 -14.35
C ILE A 175 5.54 6.71 -13.05
N THR A 176 4.35 7.30 -13.09
CA THR A 176 3.42 7.42 -11.96
C THR A 176 2.06 6.85 -12.31
N ILE A 177 1.31 6.44 -11.30
CA ILE A 177 -0.13 6.18 -11.39
C ILE A 177 -0.82 7.15 -10.43
N GLY A 178 -1.55 8.11 -10.97
CA GLY A 178 -2.31 9.06 -10.19
C GLY A 178 -3.55 8.45 -9.53
N PRO A 179 -4.19 9.15 -8.59
CA PRO A 179 -5.26 8.62 -7.75
C PRO A 179 -6.51 8.15 -8.52
N GLN A 180 -6.76 8.68 -9.72
CA GLN A 180 -7.87 8.25 -10.59
C GLN A 180 -7.44 7.27 -11.69
N GLY A 181 -6.24 6.66 -11.57
CA GLY A 181 -5.75 5.70 -12.55
C GLY A 181 -5.10 6.32 -13.80
N HIS A 182 -4.71 7.60 -13.72
CA HIS A 182 -3.94 8.25 -14.78
C HIS A 182 -2.46 7.84 -14.68
N VAL A 183 -1.94 7.23 -15.71
CA VAL A 183 -0.51 6.91 -15.82
C VAL A 183 0.19 8.05 -16.54
N MET A 184 1.28 8.55 -15.98
CA MET A 184 2.08 9.61 -16.55
C MET A 184 3.54 9.20 -16.61
N CYS A 185 4.17 9.34 -17.77
CA CYS A 185 5.60 9.18 -17.96
C CYS A 185 6.26 10.51 -18.30
N CYS A 186 7.36 10.80 -17.62
CA CYS A 186 8.18 11.99 -17.84
C CYS A 186 9.67 11.61 -17.91
N ASP A 187 10.47 12.52 -18.45
CA ASP A 187 11.91 12.50 -18.27
C ASP A 187 12.24 12.80 -16.79
N PRO A 188 13.08 11.98 -16.12
CA PRO A 188 13.33 12.16 -14.68
C PRO A 188 14.14 13.43 -14.35
N VAL A 189 14.99 13.89 -15.26
CA VAL A 189 15.87 15.06 -15.03
C VAL A 189 15.18 16.34 -15.43
N THR A 190 14.61 16.36 -16.65
CA THR A 190 14.00 17.58 -17.19
C THR A 190 12.55 17.77 -16.78
N GLY A 191 11.85 16.68 -16.38
CA GLY A 191 10.42 16.70 -16.12
C GLY A 191 9.57 16.76 -17.38
N ASP A 192 10.16 16.62 -18.58
CA ASP A 192 9.43 16.67 -19.84
C ASP A 192 8.45 15.50 -19.96
N PHE A 193 7.23 15.81 -20.32
CA PHE A 193 6.19 14.82 -20.56
C PHE A 193 6.52 13.97 -21.78
N LYS A 194 6.46 12.66 -21.64
CA LYS A 194 6.66 11.70 -22.74
C LYS A 194 5.33 11.14 -23.24
N TRP A 195 4.55 10.52 -22.37
CA TRP A 195 3.26 9.92 -22.70
C TRP A 195 2.38 9.77 -21.46
N GLY A 196 1.10 9.48 -21.66
CA GLY A 196 0.13 9.20 -20.60
C GLY A 196 -0.96 8.25 -21.05
N ILE A 197 -1.52 7.50 -20.09
CA ILE A 197 -2.64 6.56 -20.26
C ILE A 197 -3.70 6.86 -19.21
N ASP A 198 -4.94 7.04 -19.61
CA ASP A 198 -6.09 7.11 -18.73
C ASP A 198 -6.74 5.72 -18.64
N MET A 199 -6.39 4.96 -17.58
CA MET A 199 -6.91 3.59 -17.42
C MET A 199 -8.42 3.58 -17.22
N LYS A 200 -8.98 4.60 -16.60
CA LYS A 200 -10.42 4.70 -16.38
C LYS A 200 -11.19 4.91 -17.68
N GLN A 201 -10.72 5.79 -18.55
CA GLN A 201 -11.38 6.12 -19.79
C GLN A 201 -11.11 5.07 -20.89
N GLN A 202 -9.87 4.59 -20.99
CA GLN A 202 -9.43 3.73 -22.10
C GLN A 202 -9.73 2.25 -21.85
N TYR A 203 -9.77 1.82 -20.57
CA TYR A 203 -9.93 0.43 -20.18
C TYR A 203 -11.18 0.16 -19.33
N ASP A 204 -12.01 1.18 -19.08
CA ASP A 204 -13.18 1.09 -18.20
C ASP A 204 -12.81 0.54 -16.81
N THR A 205 -11.68 1.04 -16.29
CA THR A 205 -11.18 0.65 -14.97
C THR A 205 -12.08 1.21 -13.88
N ASP A 206 -12.57 0.34 -13.00
CA ASP A 206 -13.26 0.74 -11.76
C ASP A 206 -12.21 1.04 -10.67
N VAL A 207 -11.91 2.33 -10.50
CA VAL A 207 -10.92 2.78 -9.53
C VAL A 207 -11.46 2.58 -8.12
N PRO A 208 -10.68 1.96 -7.19
CA PRO A 208 -11.11 1.70 -5.82
C PRO A 208 -11.62 2.94 -5.09
N PHE A 209 -12.52 2.73 -4.12
CA PHE A 209 -13.19 3.79 -3.37
C PHE A 209 -12.22 4.83 -2.75
N TRP A 210 -11.07 4.38 -2.25
CA TRP A 210 -10.01 5.26 -1.71
C TRP A 210 -8.94 5.62 -2.73
N TYR A 211 -9.31 5.65 -4.03
CA TYR A 211 -8.39 5.94 -5.13
C TYR A 211 -7.40 4.81 -5.45
N ALA A 212 -6.64 4.97 -6.53
CA ALA A 212 -5.65 3.97 -6.92
C ALA A 212 -4.51 3.89 -5.90
N GLY A 213 -4.18 2.68 -5.48
CA GLY A 213 -3.03 2.36 -4.61
C GLY A 213 -2.01 1.46 -5.30
N GLN A 214 -2.37 0.91 -6.46
CA GLN A 214 -1.47 0.10 -7.26
C GLN A 214 -0.28 0.91 -7.73
N CYS A 215 0.94 0.43 -7.44
CA CYS A 215 2.19 1.03 -7.91
C CYS A 215 2.62 0.42 -9.25
N PRO A 216 3.25 1.20 -10.15
CA PRO A 216 3.78 0.68 -11.40
C PRO A 216 4.93 -0.31 -11.15
N LEU A 217 4.94 -1.41 -11.88
CA LEU A 217 6.04 -2.38 -11.92
C LEU A 217 6.77 -2.26 -13.26
N VAL A 218 8.08 -2.17 -13.25
CA VAL A 218 8.89 -2.23 -14.46
C VAL A 218 9.71 -3.52 -14.47
N ASP A 219 9.62 -4.26 -15.55
CA ASP A 219 10.43 -5.44 -15.84
C ASP A 219 11.21 -5.22 -17.14
N GLY A 220 12.50 -4.93 -17.02
CA GLY A 220 13.35 -4.51 -18.12
C GLY A 220 12.93 -3.16 -18.71
N LYS A 221 12.35 -3.16 -19.91
CA LYS A 221 11.80 -1.97 -20.58
C LYS A 221 10.28 -1.94 -20.64
N THR A 222 9.64 -2.90 -19.98
CA THR A 222 8.19 -3.05 -20.00
C THR A 222 7.59 -2.63 -18.66
N LEU A 223 6.71 -1.66 -18.70
CA LEU A 223 5.82 -1.30 -17.59
C LEU A 223 4.67 -2.29 -17.54
N ILE A 224 4.43 -2.87 -16.37
CA ILE A 224 3.34 -3.79 -16.11
C ILE A 224 2.27 -3.06 -15.32
N LEU A 225 1.07 -3.00 -15.88
CA LEU A 225 -0.10 -2.40 -15.26
C LEU A 225 -1.22 -3.43 -15.13
N ALA A 226 -2.06 -3.27 -14.13
CA ALA A 226 -3.30 -4.02 -13.97
C ALA A 226 -4.49 -3.05 -14.01
N PRO A 227 -4.96 -2.66 -15.21
CA PRO A 227 -6.18 -1.89 -15.32
C PRO A 227 -7.36 -2.62 -14.69
N ALA A 228 -7.37 -3.96 -14.78
CA ALA A 228 -8.47 -4.82 -14.32
C ALA A 228 -9.84 -4.21 -14.68
N GLY A 229 -9.91 -3.72 -15.91
CA GLY A 229 -11.08 -3.08 -16.49
C GLY A 229 -12.00 -4.08 -17.19
N ALA A 230 -12.88 -3.59 -18.02
CA ALA A 230 -13.91 -4.43 -18.64
C ALA A 230 -13.33 -5.61 -19.45
N GLU A 231 -12.31 -5.35 -20.27
CA GLU A 231 -11.75 -6.34 -21.19
C GLU A 231 -10.29 -6.68 -20.89
N THR A 232 -9.51 -5.78 -20.27
CA THR A 232 -8.07 -5.94 -20.01
C THR A 232 -7.79 -6.12 -18.52
N LEU A 233 -7.21 -7.28 -18.15
CA LEU A 233 -6.80 -7.59 -16.77
C LEU A 233 -5.44 -6.99 -16.43
N LEU A 234 -4.40 -7.40 -17.17
CA LEU A 234 -3.04 -6.88 -17.10
C LEU A 234 -2.59 -6.42 -18.48
N MET A 235 -1.63 -5.53 -18.52
CA MET A 235 -0.98 -5.13 -19.77
C MET A 235 0.49 -4.80 -19.58
N GLY A 236 1.27 -4.99 -20.65
CA GLY A 236 2.63 -4.53 -20.77
C GLY A 236 2.72 -3.34 -21.71
N VAL A 237 3.40 -2.31 -21.28
CA VAL A 237 3.56 -1.04 -21.98
C VAL A 237 5.05 -0.75 -22.17
N ASP A 238 5.49 -0.29 -23.31
CA ASP A 238 6.86 0.18 -23.51
C ASP A 238 7.09 1.44 -22.66
N CYS A 239 8.10 1.42 -21.78
CA CYS A 239 8.36 2.52 -20.86
C CYS A 239 8.73 3.83 -21.56
N GLU A 240 9.36 3.78 -22.73
CA GLU A 240 9.84 4.99 -23.45
C GLU A 240 8.75 5.60 -24.32
N THR A 241 7.93 4.75 -24.97
CA THR A 241 6.98 5.20 -25.99
C THR A 241 5.53 5.23 -25.53
N GLY A 242 5.18 4.45 -24.50
CA GLY A 242 3.80 4.27 -24.06
C GLY A 242 2.99 3.30 -24.95
N GLU A 243 3.64 2.64 -25.93
CA GLU A 243 2.97 1.65 -26.78
C GLU A 243 2.59 0.40 -25.98
N ILE A 244 1.37 -0.11 -26.24
CA ILE A 244 0.88 -1.35 -25.63
C ILE A 244 1.54 -2.52 -26.34
N LEU A 245 2.35 -3.28 -25.59
CA LEU A 245 3.10 -4.43 -26.12
C LEU A 245 2.27 -5.71 -26.08
N TRP A 246 1.44 -5.88 -25.05
CA TRP A 246 0.56 -7.02 -24.87
C TRP A 246 -0.54 -6.71 -23.86
N GLU A 247 -1.64 -7.43 -23.94
CA GLU A 247 -2.76 -7.37 -23.00
C GLU A 247 -3.21 -8.78 -22.62
N THR A 248 -3.55 -8.96 -21.35
CA THR A 248 -4.20 -10.17 -20.83
C THR A 248 -5.70 -9.90 -20.76
N PRO A 249 -6.55 -10.69 -21.45
CA PRO A 249 -8.00 -10.52 -21.35
C PRO A 249 -8.53 -10.71 -19.93
N ASN A 250 -9.47 -9.86 -19.49
CA ASN A 250 -10.13 -9.97 -18.19
C ASN A 250 -11.30 -10.96 -18.22
N SER A 251 -11.04 -12.19 -18.65
CA SER A 251 -12.06 -13.26 -18.71
C SER A 251 -12.58 -13.69 -17.33
N ILE A 252 -11.80 -13.41 -16.27
CA ILE A 252 -12.12 -13.75 -14.88
C ILE A 252 -12.88 -12.63 -14.14
N LYS A 253 -13.06 -11.46 -14.80
CA LYS A 253 -13.86 -10.32 -14.32
C LYS A 253 -13.40 -9.77 -12.94
N TYR A 254 -12.08 -9.73 -12.71
CA TYR A 254 -11.54 -9.03 -11.56
C TYR A 254 -11.58 -7.52 -11.79
N THR A 255 -11.71 -6.75 -10.70
CA THR A 255 -11.58 -5.29 -10.73
C THR A 255 -10.35 -4.81 -9.98
N MET A 256 -9.96 -3.55 -10.20
CA MET A 256 -8.75 -2.98 -9.61
C MET A 256 -8.83 -3.01 -8.08
N SER A 257 -7.73 -3.41 -7.47
CA SER A 257 -7.48 -3.28 -6.03
C SER A 257 -6.38 -2.24 -5.76
N HIS A 258 -6.04 -1.99 -4.50
CA HIS A 258 -4.86 -1.19 -4.16
C HIS A 258 -3.55 -1.98 -4.23
N SER A 259 -3.62 -3.31 -4.38
CA SER A 259 -2.46 -4.20 -4.47
C SER A 259 -1.68 -3.96 -5.77
N SER A 260 -0.37 -4.05 -5.69
CA SER A 260 0.51 -3.94 -6.86
C SER A 260 0.78 -5.32 -7.47
N VAL A 261 1.06 -5.36 -8.77
CA VAL A 261 1.55 -6.57 -9.46
C VAL A 261 2.93 -6.91 -8.92
N MET A 262 3.15 -8.20 -8.60
CA MET A 262 4.42 -8.69 -8.05
C MET A 262 5.06 -9.70 -8.99
N PRO A 263 6.35 -9.51 -9.37
CA PRO A 263 7.07 -10.49 -10.15
C PRO A 263 7.51 -11.67 -9.27
N MET A 264 7.25 -12.89 -9.71
CA MET A 264 7.59 -14.12 -8.97
C MET A 264 8.09 -15.21 -9.92
N THR A 265 8.90 -16.14 -9.42
CA THR A 265 9.23 -17.35 -10.16
C THR A 265 8.50 -18.54 -9.50
N LEU A 266 7.44 -18.99 -10.14
CA LEU A 266 6.58 -20.06 -9.64
C LEU A 266 6.69 -21.29 -10.56
N GLY A 267 6.92 -22.48 -9.98
CA GLY A 267 7.11 -23.71 -10.76
C GLY A 267 8.18 -23.61 -11.86
N GLY A 268 9.22 -22.79 -11.62
CA GLY A 268 10.30 -22.52 -12.57
C GLY A 268 9.96 -21.55 -13.70
N LYS A 269 8.81 -20.84 -13.64
CA LYS A 269 8.37 -19.89 -14.65
C LYS A 269 8.22 -18.49 -14.06
N LYS A 270 8.74 -17.48 -14.74
CA LYS A 270 8.50 -16.08 -14.37
C LYS A 270 7.02 -15.75 -14.54
N THR A 271 6.44 -15.14 -13.54
CA THR A 271 4.99 -14.91 -13.44
C THR A 271 4.73 -13.54 -12.82
N TYR A 272 3.84 -12.77 -13.40
CA TYR A 272 3.25 -11.59 -12.77
C TYR A 272 2.05 -12.03 -11.95
N VAL A 273 2.13 -11.85 -10.64
CA VAL A 273 1.04 -12.20 -9.70
C VAL A 273 0.28 -10.95 -9.32
N TYR A 274 -1.01 -10.98 -9.53
CA TYR A 274 -1.89 -9.87 -9.18
C TYR A 274 -3.05 -10.35 -8.30
N ALA A 275 -3.30 -9.61 -7.23
CA ALA A 275 -4.45 -9.80 -6.37
C ALA A 275 -5.45 -8.65 -6.60
N GLY A 276 -6.48 -8.93 -7.38
CA GLY A 276 -7.58 -7.99 -7.66
C GLY A 276 -8.79 -8.22 -6.74
N ILE A 277 -9.75 -7.33 -6.81
CA ILE A 277 -11.08 -7.63 -6.25
C ILE A 277 -11.72 -8.71 -7.11
N GLY A 278 -12.01 -9.84 -6.49
CA GLY A 278 -12.49 -11.06 -7.16
C GLY A 278 -11.56 -12.25 -7.01
N GLY A 279 -10.27 -12.04 -6.70
CA GLY A 279 -9.33 -13.11 -6.43
C GLY A 279 -7.88 -12.81 -6.78
N VAL A 280 -7.08 -13.86 -6.94
CA VAL A 280 -5.65 -13.78 -7.24
C VAL A 280 -5.35 -14.55 -8.50
N CYS A 281 -4.50 -14.01 -9.37
CA CYS A 281 -4.12 -14.65 -10.62
C CYS A 281 -2.61 -14.56 -10.88
N GLY A 282 -2.13 -15.45 -11.75
CA GLY A 282 -0.78 -15.43 -12.28
C GLY A 282 -0.78 -15.37 -13.80
N VAL A 283 -0.02 -14.44 -14.35
CA VAL A 283 0.13 -14.19 -15.78
C VAL A 283 1.58 -14.44 -16.18
N SER A 284 1.81 -15.08 -17.32
CA SER A 284 3.17 -15.36 -17.78
C SER A 284 3.98 -14.09 -18.03
N ALA A 285 5.20 -14.07 -17.49
CA ALA A 285 6.20 -13.04 -17.74
C ALA A 285 7.32 -13.54 -18.69
N GLU A 286 7.18 -14.76 -19.23
CA GLU A 286 8.15 -15.33 -20.17
C GLU A 286 7.84 -14.87 -21.59
N LYS A 287 8.89 -14.61 -22.37
CA LYS A 287 8.79 -14.06 -23.73
C LYS A 287 7.90 -14.87 -24.67
N GLU A 288 7.94 -16.20 -24.52
CA GLU A 288 7.26 -17.17 -25.42
C GLU A 288 5.74 -17.10 -25.31
N ASP A 289 5.22 -16.73 -24.16
CA ASP A 289 3.78 -16.69 -23.88
C ASP A 289 3.40 -15.53 -22.93
N ILE A 290 4.13 -14.42 -23.03
CA ILE A 290 3.90 -13.22 -22.21
C ILE A 290 2.45 -12.79 -22.27
N GLY A 291 1.91 -12.38 -21.14
CA GLY A 291 0.51 -11.94 -21.04
C GLY A 291 -0.51 -13.10 -20.97
N THR A 292 -0.07 -14.38 -21.05
CA THR A 292 -1.00 -15.50 -20.92
C THR A 292 -1.43 -15.70 -19.48
N LEU A 293 -2.74 -15.76 -19.21
CA LEU A 293 -3.28 -16.13 -17.91
C LEU A 293 -2.96 -17.61 -17.64
N LEU A 294 -2.14 -17.88 -16.63
CA LEU A 294 -1.69 -19.23 -16.28
C LEU A 294 -2.64 -19.92 -15.30
N TRP A 295 -3.09 -19.18 -14.31
CA TRP A 295 -3.97 -19.65 -13.25
C TRP A 295 -4.71 -18.48 -12.58
N ASP A 296 -5.85 -18.79 -11.96
CA ASP A 296 -6.59 -17.89 -11.09
C ASP A 296 -7.20 -18.64 -9.91
N VAL A 297 -7.46 -17.94 -8.82
CA VAL A 297 -8.11 -18.44 -7.60
C VAL A 297 -9.08 -17.41 -7.08
N ASN A 298 -10.34 -17.75 -7.07
CA ASN A 298 -11.44 -16.88 -6.58
C ASN A 298 -12.04 -17.32 -5.24
N LYS A 299 -11.38 -18.20 -4.50
CA LYS A 299 -11.84 -18.66 -3.17
C LYS A 299 -11.49 -17.68 -2.05
N TRP A 300 -10.53 -16.78 -2.26
CA TRP A 300 -10.15 -15.74 -1.34
C TRP A 300 -10.47 -14.39 -1.99
N GLN A 301 -11.51 -13.72 -1.50
CA GLN A 301 -12.07 -12.51 -2.09
C GLN A 301 -12.27 -11.42 -1.04
N PRO A 302 -11.20 -10.75 -0.61
CA PRO A 302 -11.35 -9.58 0.26
C PRO A 302 -12.05 -8.45 -0.49
N SER A 303 -12.92 -7.73 0.22
CA SER A 303 -13.61 -6.55 -0.34
C SER A 303 -12.68 -5.34 -0.49
N VAL A 304 -11.63 -5.28 0.32
CA VAL A 304 -10.57 -4.27 0.29
C VAL A 304 -9.24 -4.99 0.36
N LEU A 305 -8.34 -4.66 -0.55
CA LEU A 305 -7.06 -5.33 -0.66
C LEU A 305 -5.96 -4.31 -0.97
N ALA A 306 -5.09 -4.04 0.01
CA ALA A 306 -3.94 -3.16 -0.13
C ALA A 306 -2.59 -3.92 -0.13
N PRO A 307 -2.33 -4.88 0.76
CA PRO A 307 -1.09 -5.64 0.68
C PRO A 307 -0.96 -6.39 -0.64
N SER A 308 0.23 -6.36 -1.21
CA SER A 308 0.55 -7.15 -2.40
C SER A 308 0.87 -8.60 -2.04
N PRO A 309 0.70 -9.56 -2.96
CA PRO A 309 1.10 -10.95 -2.74
C PRO A 309 2.57 -11.06 -2.32
N LEU A 310 2.85 -11.82 -1.26
CA LEU A 310 4.21 -12.05 -0.77
C LEU A 310 4.73 -13.39 -1.26
N TYR A 311 5.78 -13.36 -2.06
CA TYR A 311 6.51 -14.56 -2.49
C TYR A 311 7.22 -15.22 -1.30
N LEU A 312 6.94 -16.49 -1.03
CA LEU A 312 7.60 -17.27 0.01
C LEU A 312 8.57 -18.31 -0.57
N SER A 313 8.16 -18.97 -1.64
CA SER A 313 8.97 -19.98 -2.32
C SER A 313 8.47 -20.21 -3.75
N SER A 314 9.13 -21.09 -4.48
CA SER A 314 8.78 -21.43 -5.87
C SER A 314 7.36 -21.96 -6.09
N ASN A 315 6.63 -22.24 -5.03
CA ASN A 315 5.24 -22.72 -5.10
C ASN A 315 4.32 -22.18 -3.99
N SER A 316 4.76 -21.19 -3.22
CA SER A 316 3.99 -20.69 -2.07
C SER A 316 3.96 -19.17 -2.05
N ILE A 317 2.76 -18.61 -1.89
CA ILE A 317 2.48 -17.18 -1.79
C ILE A 317 1.66 -16.94 -0.53
N PHE A 318 2.05 -15.95 0.25
CA PHE A 318 1.21 -15.46 1.34
C PHE A 318 0.37 -14.28 0.87
N LEU A 319 -0.90 -14.31 1.18
CA LEU A 319 -1.90 -13.30 0.88
C LEU A 319 -2.44 -12.71 2.18
N SER A 320 -2.68 -11.42 2.21
CA SER A 320 -3.26 -10.74 3.37
C SER A 320 -4.14 -9.59 2.98
N ALA A 321 -5.17 -9.34 3.77
CA ALA A 321 -6.03 -8.18 3.65
C ALA A 321 -6.64 -7.81 5.01
N GLY A 322 -7.00 -6.54 5.16
CA GLY A 322 -7.73 -6.02 6.31
C GLY A 322 -9.23 -6.31 6.26
N TYR A 323 -9.96 -5.55 7.05
CA TYR A 323 -11.45 -5.56 7.07
C TYR A 323 -12.03 -6.96 7.28
N GLY A 324 -11.47 -7.71 8.24
CA GLY A 324 -11.92 -9.05 8.60
C GLY A 324 -11.54 -10.15 7.62
N SER A 325 -10.78 -9.87 6.57
CA SER A 325 -10.39 -10.88 5.57
C SER A 325 -9.28 -11.81 6.09
N GLY A 326 -8.26 -11.26 6.74
CA GLY A 326 -7.19 -12.02 7.37
C GLY A 326 -6.12 -12.47 6.39
N GLY A 327 -5.49 -13.63 6.69
CA GLY A 327 -4.43 -14.21 5.89
C GLY A 327 -4.87 -15.45 5.13
N ALA A 328 -4.14 -15.75 4.04
CA ALA A 328 -4.31 -16.99 3.30
C ALA A 328 -2.97 -17.47 2.71
N MET A 329 -2.80 -18.79 2.63
CA MET A 329 -1.71 -19.43 1.93
C MET A 329 -2.18 -19.96 0.58
N LEU A 330 -1.54 -19.48 -0.46
CA LEU A 330 -1.78 -19.94 -1.83
C LEU A 330 -0.62 -20.84 -2.26
N LYS A 331 -0.94 -22.07 -2.61
CA LYS A 331 -0.01 -23.02 -3.23
C LYS A 331 -0.24 -23.05 -4.74
N VAL A 332 0.85 -22.91 -5.50
CA VAL A 332 0.84 -22.94 -6.96
C VAL A 332 1.75 -24.06 -7.45
N ASP A 333 1.16 -25.11 -7.98
CA ASP A 333 1.87 -26.25 -8.53
C ASP A 333 1.79 -26.25 -10.07
N LYS A 334 2.90 -26.61 -10.73
CA LYS A 334 2.95 -26.81 -12.19
C LYS A 334 3.19 -28.28 -12.48
N ASN A 335 2.34 -28.91 -13.29
CA ASN A 335 2.47 -30.29 -13.70
C ASN A 335 2.45 -30.38 -15.24
N GLY A 336 3.62 -30.46 -15.85
CA GLY A 336 3.76 -30.29 -17.28
C GLY A 336 3.34 -28.89 -17.72
N THR A 337 2.30 -28.79 -18.55
CA THR A 337 1.72 -27.51 -19.00
C THR A 337 0.56 -27.04 -18.14
N LYS A 338 0.07 -27.86 -17.20
CA LYS A 338 -1.09 -27.54 -16.38
C LYS A 338 -0.67 -26.87 -15.08
N TRP A 339 -1.35 -25.80 -14.75
CA TRP A 339 -1.24 -25.07 -13.49
C TRP A 339 -2.37 -25.46 -12.56
N ASN A 340 -2.05 -25.57 -11.26
CA ASN A 340 -3.02 -25.77 -10.20
C ASN A 340 -2.70 -24.82 -9.07
N ALA A 341 -3.59 -23.88 -8.81
CA ALA A 341 -3.45 -22.91 -7.70
C ALA A 341 -4.58 -23.17 -6.68
N THR A 342 -4.21 -23.29 -5.41
CA THR A 342 -5.14 -23.70 -4.34
C THR A 342 -4.86 -22.93 -3.06
N ILE A 343 -5.91 -22.43 -2.40
CA ILE A 343 -5.80 -21.94 -1.02
C ILE A 343 -5.67 -23.16 -0.10
N THR A 344 -4.53 -23.24 0.57
CA THR A 344 -4.21 -24.35 1.49
C THR A 344 -4.50 -24.04 2.96
N ASP A 345 -4.53 -22.75 3.30
CA ASP A 345 -4.88 -22.24 4.62
C ASP A 345 -5.54 -20.87 4.47
N GLN A 346 -6.56 -20.59 5.28
CA GLN A 346 -7.26 -19.30 5.31
C GLN A 346 -7.85 -19.07 6.70
N TYR A 347 -7.63 -17.90 7.26
CA TYR A 347 -8.05 -17.59 8.63
C TYR A 347 -8.37 -16.10 8.80
N LYS A 348 -9.09 -15.77 9.87
CA LYS A 348 -9.42 -14.40 10.24
C LYS A 348 -8.23 -13.69 10.91
N PRO A 349 -8.20 -12.34 10.94
CA PRO A 349 -7.06 -11.58 11.48
C PRO A 349 -6.66 -11.93 12.90
N LYS A 350 -7.61 -12.30 13.77
CA LYS A 350 -7.35 -12.68 15.16
C LYS A 350 -6.75 -14.09 15.32
N ASP A 351 -6.82 -14.91 14.29
CA ASP A 351 -6.47 -16.33 14.31
C ASP A 351 -5.12 -16.64 13.67
N GLY A 352 -4.42 -15.60 13.14
CA GLY A 352 -3.11 -15.77 12.52
C GLY A 352 -2.55 -14.49 11.93
N LEU A 353 -1.41 -14.62 11.25
CA LEU A 353 -0.71 -13.52 10.61
C LEU A 353 -1.58 -12.81 9.56
N SER A 354 -1.72 -11.53 9.69
CA SER A 354 -2.39 -10.68 8.70
C SER A 354 -1.81 -9.27 8.67
N SER A 355 -2.09 -8.54 7.62
CA SER A 355 -1.75 -7.13 7.44
C SER A 355 -2.88 -6.43 6.71
N GLU A 356 -3.09 -5.16 6.99
CA GLU A 356 -4.19 -4.40 6.40
C GLU A 356 -3.75 -3.52 5.24
N GLN A 357 -2.61 -2.82 5.37
CA GLN A 357 -2.11 -1.91 4.34
C GLN A 357 -0.72 -2.28 3.84
N GLN A 358 0.24 -2.50 4.75
CA GLN A 358 1.61 -2.78 4.36
C GLN A 358 1.79 -4.23 3.94
N THR A 359 2.47 -4.45 2.82
CA THR A 359 2.86 -5.81 2.43
C THR A 359 3.91 -6.36 3.40
N PRO A 360 3.72 -7.54 3.99
CA PRO A 360 4.71 -8.16 4.87
C PRO A 360 6.08 -8.36 4.21
N ILE A 361 7.11 -8.54 5.01
CA ILE A 361 8.49 -8.79 4.57
C ILE A 361 8.88 -10.23 4.91
N LEU A 362 9.39 -10.96 3.93
CA LEU A 362 10.08 -12.23 4.16
C LEU A 362 11.57 -11.95 4.37
N TYR A 363 12.07 -12.17 5.58
CA TYR A 363 13.47 -11.94 5.94
C TYR A 363 14.01 -13.11 6.76
N ASN A 364 15.15 -13.69 6.36
CA ASN A 364 15.76 -14.84 7.03
C ASN A 364 14.79 -15.97 7.33
N ASN A 365 13.95 -16.33 6.33
CA ASN A 365 12.91 -17.34 6.43
C ASN A 365 11.85 -17.07 7.53
N MET A 366 11.63 -15.80 7.87
CA MET A 366 10.58 -15.34 8.78
C MET A 366 9.72 -14.29 8.08
N ILE A 367 8.42 -14.26 8.36
CA ILE A 367 7.52 -13.21 7.86
C ILE A 367 7.35 -12.17 8.96
N ILE A 368 7.70 -10.94 8.63
CA ILE A 368 7.60 -9.79 9.52
C ILE A 368 6.45 -8.90 9.03
N SER A 369 5.58 -8.46 9.92
CA SER A 369 4.41 -7.64 9.62
C SER A 369 3.97 -6.80 10.82
N ILE A 370 3.10 -5.82 10.57
CA ILE A 370 2.28 -5.18 11.59
C ILE A 370 0.87 -5.75 11.47
N MET A 371 0.34 -6.23 12.60
CA MET A 371 -1.01 -6.82 12.66
C MET A 371 -2.09 -5.75 12.48
N PRO A 372 -3.19 -6.06 11.78
CA PRO A 372 -4.28 -5.11 11.56
C PRO A 372 -5.04 -4.76 12.86
N ASN A 373 -5.89 -3.75 12.78
CA ASN A 373 -6.67 -3.30 13.94
C ASN A 373 -7.63 -4.36 14.50
N ASP A 374 -8.07 -5.30 13.68
CA ASP A 374 -8.91 -6.45 14.06
C ASP A 374 -8.09 -7.72 14.39
N GLY A 375 -6.76 -7.60 14.54
CA GLY A 375 -5.81 -8.66 14.91
C GLY A 375 -5.87 -9.11 16.39
N GLY A 376 -6.97 -8.85 17.10
CA GLY A 376 -7.19 -9.28 18.48
C GLY A 376 -6.15 -8.71 19.46
N SER A 377 -5.54 -9.54 20.29
CA SER A 377 -4.51 -9.12 21.26
C SER A 377 -3.23 -8.58 20.60
N LEU A 378 -2.98 -8.95 19.35
CA LEU A 378 -1.82 -8.55 18.57
C LEU A 378 -2.07 -7.29 17.71
N ARG A 379 -3.26 -6.71 17.75
CA ARG A 379 -3.60 -5.53 16.93
C ARG A 379 -2.51 -4.46 16.99
N GLY A 380 -2.10 -3.97 15.81
CA GLY A 380 -1.11 -2.91 15.65
C GLY A 380 0.31 -3.26 16.09
N LYS A 381 0.60 -4.48 16.54
CA LYS A 381 1.93 -4.91 16.94
C LYS A 381 2.78 -5.31 15.75
N LEU A 382 4.08 -5.03 15.84
CA LEU A 382 5.08 -5.65 14.99
C LEU A 382 5.24 -7.12 15.43
N VAL A 383 5.18 -8.03 14.48
CA VAL A 383 5.19 -9.47 14.71
C VAL A 383 6.14 -10.18 13.77
N CYS A 384 6.61 -11.35 14.21
CA CYS A 384 7.45 -12.25 13.43
C CYS A 384 6.85 -13.65 13.45
N TYR A 385 6.65 -14.25 12.28
CA TYR A 385 6.04 -15.57 12.12
C TYR A 385 6.94 -16.51 11.32
N ASN A 386 6.88 -17.79 11.65
CA ASN A 386 7.45 -18.83 10.81
C ASN A 386 6.49 -19.09 9.62
N PRO A 387 6.94 -19.09 8.36
CA PRO A 387 6.10 -19.39 7.20
C PRO A 387 5.35 -20.74 7.27
N ASN A 388 5.88 -21.70 8.04
CA ASN A 388 5.25 -23.01 8.24
C ASN A 388 4.19 -23.02 9.36
N ASN A 389 4.04 -21.92 10.11
CA ASN A 389 3.02 -21.77 11.16
C ASN A 389 2.58 -20.32 11.25
N LEU A 390 1.49 -19.99 10.58
CA LEU A 390 0.94 -18.64 10.50
C LEU A 390 -0.11 -18.34 11.58
N HIS A 391 -0.37 -19.28 12.49
CA HIS A 391 -1.36 -19.14 13.55
C HIS A 391 -0.76 -18.67 14.89
N SER A 392 0.57 -18.70 15.04
CA SER A 392 1.23 -18.29 16.27
C SER A 392 2.52 -17.54 15.96
N PRO A 393 2.68 -16.29 16.46
CA PRO A 393 3.92 -15.55 16.28
C PRO A 393 5.05 -16.20 17.06
N VAL A 394 6.27 -16.14 16.53
CA VAL A 394 7.48 -16.51 17.26
C VAL A 394 8.01 -15.35 18.09
N TRP A 395 7.65 -14.12 17.71
CA TRP A 395 7.96 -12.90 18.42
C TRP A 395 6.90 -11.82 18.16
N SER A 396 6.70 -10.93 19.12
CA SER A 396 5.89 -9.71 18.96
C SER A 396 6.47 -8.56 19.77
N SER A 397 6.26 -7.33 19.31
CA SER A 397 6.60 -6.10 20.06
C SER A 397 5.89 -6.04 21.41
N GLY A 398 6.38 -5.15 22.30
CA GLY A 398 5.87 -4.95 23.65
C GLY A 398 4.37 -4.63 23.71
N ALA A 399 3.81 -4.65 24.93
CA ALA A 399 2.38 -4.44 25.13
C ALA A 399 1.90 -3.08 24.58
N ASP A 400 2.73 -2.05 24.79
CA ASP A 400 2.42 -0.64 24.44
C ASP A 400 3.00 -0.23 23.08
N GLU A 401 3.73 -1.13 22.40
CA GLU A 401 4.34 -0.88 21.11
C GLU A 401 3.38 -1.28 19.98
N ARG A 402 2.52 -0.33 19.60
CA ARG A 402 1.51 -0.49 18.56
C ARG A 402 1.71 0.60 17.51
N PHE A 403 1.73 0.21 16.24
CA PHE A 403 2.20 1.03 15.13
C PHE A 403 1.08 1.48 14.18
N GLY A 404 -0.15 1.04 14.43
CA GLY A 404 -1.27 1.33 13.52
C GLY A 404 -1.05 0.72 12.13
N TYR A 405 -1.16 1.53 11.11
CA TYR A 405 -0.88 1.15 9.71
C TYR A 405 0.51 1.57 9.24
N GLY A 406 1.37 1.97 10.17
CA GLY A 406 2.67 2.54 9.85
C GLY A 406 3.56 1.65 8.98
N PRO A 407 4.36 2.24 8.09
CA PRO A 407 5.27 1.53 7.23
C PRO A 407 6.51 1.05 7.99
N TYR A 408 7.19 0.08 7.40
CA TYR A 408 8.46 -0.45 7.90
C TYR A 408 9.38 -0.88 6.76
N ILE A 409 10.69 -0.81 7.00
CA ILE A 409 11.74 -1.20 6.06
C ILE A 409 12.87 -1.89 6.81
N ILE A 410 13.53 -2.87 6.19
CA ILE A 410 14.74 -3.51 6.72
C ILE A 410 15.95 -2.93 6.01
N ILE A 411 16.90 -2.40 6.79
CA ILE A 411 18.20 -1.92 6.31
C ILE A 411 19.27 -2.67 7.10
N ASN A 412 20.03 -3.52 6.40
CA ASN A 412 20.96 -4.47 7.00
C ASN A 412 20.23 -5.38 8.02
N ASP A 413 20.63 -5.35 9.30
CA ASP A 413 20.01 -6.13 10.38
C ASP A 413 19.07 -5.30 11.27
N TYR A 414 18.65 -4.12 10.80
CA TYR A 414 17.74 -3.25 11.52
C TYR A 414 16.41 -3.12 10.78
N ILE A 415 15.29 -3.20 11.52
CA ILE A 415 13.98 -2.81 11.01
C ILE A 415 13.60 -1.44 11.57
N PHE A 416 13.31 -0.53 10.65
CA PHE A 416 12.81 0.80 10.92
C PHE A 416 11.30 0.77 10.75
N VAL A 417 10.57 1.15 11.79
CA VAL A 417 9.10 1.16 11.82
C VAL A 417 8.67 2.59 12.11
N PHE A 418 7.92 3.18 11.20
CA PHE A 418 7.41 4.53 11.38
C PHE A 418 5.94 4.47 11.79
N LYS A 419 5.67 4.80 13.05
CA LYS A 419 4.34 4.76 13.63
C LYS A 419 3.48 5.89 13.07
N GLU A 420 2.19 5.67 12.96
CA GLU A 420 1.24 6.59 12.32
C GLU A 420 1.16 8.00 12.96
N ASP A 421 1.67 8.19 14.19
CA ASP A 421 1.75 9.47 14.90
C ASP A 421 3.10 10.19 14.76
N GLY A 422 3.98 9.72 13.88
CA GLY A 422 5.25 10.37 13.57
C GLY A 422 6.44 9.94 14.43
N GLU A 423 6.31 8.86 15.24
CA GLU A 423 7.43 8.25 15.95
C GLU A 423 8.14 7.20 15.10
N LEU A 424 9.47 7.23 15.07
CA LEU A 424 10.32 6.22 14.45
C LEU A 424 10.86 5.27 15.52
N TYR A 425 10.66 3.98 15.30
CA TYR A 425 11.23 2.90 16.10
C TYR A 425 12.26 2.14 15.29
N VAL A 426 13.38 1.79 15.91
CA VAL A 426 14.42 0.97 15.28
C VAL A 426 14.67 -0.24 16.14
N TYR A 427 14.48 -1.42 15.56
CA TYR A 427 14.78 -2.70 16.21
C TYR A 427 15.96 -3.38 15.51
N GLN A 428 16.84 -3.98 16.28
CA GLN A 428 17.86 -4.89 15.77
C GLN A 428 17.26 -6.30 15.65
N ILE A 429 17.40 -6.91 14.47
CA ILE A 429 16.93 -8.25 14.20
C ILE A 429 18.00 -9.26 14.63
N GLN A 430 17.65 -10.21 15.48
CA GLN A 430 18.53 -11.27 16.00
C GLN A 430 17.84 -12.62 15.86
N GLY A 431 18.10 -13.30 14.74
CA GLY A 431 17.40 -14.54 14.41
C GLY A 431 15.91 -14.31 14.21
N ASN A 432 15.09 -14.88 15.09
CA ASN A 432 13.62 -14.76 15.07
C ASN A 432 13.07 -13.80 16.14
N SER A 433 13.93 -13.02 16.79
CA SER A 433 13.58 -12.00 17.77
C SER A 433 14.10 -10.64 17.37
N MET A 434 13.54 -9.59 18.00
CA MET A 434 13.95 -8.21 17.72
C MET A 434 14.10 -7.46 19.04
N THR A 435 15.17 -6.65 19.14
CA THR A 435 15.46 -5.81 20.31
C THR A 435 15.30 -4.35 19.93
N LEU A 436 14.46 -3.62 20.67
CA LEU A 436 14.31 -2.18 20.48
C LEU A 436 15.61 -1.46 20.83
N MET A 437 16.16 -0.73 19.86
CA MET A 437 17.39 0.03 19.98
C MET A 437 17.15 1.52 20.14
N LYS A 438 16.09 2.05 19.48
CA LYS A 438 15.85 3.49 19.42
C LYS A 438 14.37 3.81 19.23
N LYS A 439 13.97 4.93 19.86
CA LYS A 439 12.73 5.66 19.56
C LYS A 439 13.07 7.11 19.31
N GLN A 440 12.47 7.70 18.30
CA GLN A 440 12.66 9.11 17.99
C GLN A 440 11.36 9.71 17.47
N HIS A 441 10.94 10.84 18.01
CA HIS A 441 9.81 11.59 17.48
C HIS A 441 10.29 12.42 16.29
N VAL A 442 9.93 12.00 15.08
CA VAL A 442 10.42 12.60 13.83
C VAL A 442 9.49 13.71 13.34
N ILE A 443 8.19 13.45 13.28
CA ILE A 443 7.18 14.43 12.84
C ILE A 443 6.34 14.80 14.06
N LYS A 444 6.48 16.04 14.53
CA LYS A 444 5.69 16.54 15.65
C LYS A 444 4.22 16.66 15.20
N ASP A 445 3.32 16.16 16.04
CA ASP A 445 1.88 16.11 15.72
C ASP A 445 1.59 15.34 14.41
N GLY A 446 2.42 14.33 14.11
CA GLY A 446 2.29 13.48 12.93
C GLY A 446 0.94 12.77 12.89
N ALA A 447 0.39 12.63 11.69
CA ALA A 447 -0.90 12.00 11.46
C ALA A 447 -0.85 11.12 10.21
N ASP A 448 -1.45 9.93 10.34
CA ASP A 448 -1.65 9.02 9.21
C ASP A 448 -0.36 8.75 8.42
N ALA A 449 0.76 8.49 9.12
CA ALA A 449 2.05 8.18 8.52
C ALA A 449 2.01 6.76 7.90
N TRP A 450 1.29 6.60 6.79
CA TRP A 450 1.05 5.32 6.12
C TRP A 450 1.88 5.13 4.85
N GLY A 451 2.50 6.20 4.35
CA GLY A 451 3.33 6.15 3.15
C GLY A 451 4.59 5.30 3.36
N PRO A 452 4.91 4.36 2.44
CA PRO A 452 6.12 3.55 2.53
C PRO A 452 7.39 4.38 2.73
N ILE A 453 8.37 3.79 3.43
CA ILE A 453 9.68 4.40 3.69
C ILE A 453 10.59 4.21 2.47
N ALA A 454 11.42 5.22 2.17
CA ALA A 454 12.49 5.12 1.17
C ALA A 454 13.87 5.30 1.81
N TYR A 455 14.87 4.62 1.26
CA TYR A 455 16.25 4.72 1.75
C TYR A 455 17.27 4.63 0.61
N ALA A 456 18.22 5.56 0.60
CA ALA A 456 19.44 5.47 -0.22
C ALA A 456 20.54 6.37 0.38
N ASP A 457 21.82 6.02 0.24
CA ASP A 457 22.99 6.81 0.64
C ASP A 457 22.89 7.39 2.06
N GLY A 458 22.53 6.56 3.04
CA GLY A 458 22.38 7.00 4.43
C GLY A 458 21.19 7.94 4.67
N ARG A 459 20.32 8.15 3.69
CA ARG A 459 19.15 9.03 3.78
C ARG A 459 17.88 8.19 3.90
N LEU A 460 17.18 8.34 5.03
CA LEU A 460 15.89 7.72 5.30
C LEU A 460 14.80 8.77 5.09
N ILE A 461 13.88 8.52 4.16
CA ILE A 461 12.79 9.46 3.86
C ILE A 461 11.48 8.89 4.39
N LEU A 462 10.82 9.69 5.21
CA LEU A 462 9.58 9.39 5.90
C LEU A 462 8.51 10.39 5.51
N ARG A 463 7.25 9.95 5.45
CA ARG A 463 6.11 10.81 5.16
C ARG A 463 4.95 10.52 6.12
N ASP A 464 4.34 11.59 6.64
CA ASP A 464 2.98 11.54 7.16
C ASP A 464 1.97 12.10 6.14
N ALA A 465 0.75 12.39 6.56
CA ALA A 465 -0.27 12.93 5.68
C ALA A 465 0.12 14.26 5.01
N HIS A 466 0.96 15.10 5.65
CA HIS A 466 1.19 16.50 5.29
C HIS A 466 2.66 16.93 5.21
N GLU A 467 3.59 16.04 5.52
CA GLU A 467 5.01 16.38 5.58
C GLU A 467 5.89 15.19 5.14
N VAL A 468 6.94 15.50 4.39
CA VAL A 468 8.03 14.57 4.06
C VAL A 468 9.28 15.05 4.77
N LYS A 469 9.99 14.14 5.46
CA LYS A 469 11.28 14.41 6.12
C LYS A 469 12.36 13.45 5.67
N CYS A 470 13.57 13.99 5.54
CA CYS A 470 14.78 13.24 5.29
C CYS A 470 15.64 13.22 6.56
N LEU A 471 15.97 12.02 7.02
CA LEU A 471 16.90 11.79 8.11
C LEU A 471 18.24 11.28 7.58
N LYS A 472 19.33 11.64 8.25
CA LYS A 472 20.64 11.00 8.07
C LYS A 472 20.81 9.90 9.12
N ILE A 473 21.08 8.66 8.68
CA ILE A 473 21.18 7.50 9.58
C ILE A 473 22.54 6.75 9.51
N ASP A 474 23.50 7.30 8.74
CA ASP A 474 24.90 6.85 8.60
C ASP A 474 25.88 7.70 9.42
#